data_f1bf8e2e81f68da3a784dd389d399340
#
_entry.id   f1bf8e2e81f68da3a784dd389d399340
#
_cell.length_a   1.000
_cell.length_b   1.000
_cell.length_c   1.000
_cell.angle_alpha   90.00
_cell.angle_beta   90.00
_cell.angle_gamma   90.00
#
_symmetry.space_group_name_H-M   'P 1'
#
loop_
_entity.id
_entity.type
_entity.pdbx_description
1 polymer ?
#
loop_
_entity_poly.entity_id
_entity_poly.type
_entity_poly.pdbx_seq_one_letter_code
_entity_poly.pdbx_strand_id
1 'polypeptide(L)'
;MSFHDIRFPTEIARGSQGGPERRTDVVVLGSGFEQRNSRWADSRRTYNAGYGVKSLDDLCAVIAFFEERRGRLYGFRWRDHADYKSCGPQATPSALDQLIGKGDGGLAVFQLKKTYGSTFAPWSRVIKKPVAGTVAVAVAGVVQAASAFDVDAASGLVTFHADSIPAAGTLVTAGFLFDVPVRFDTDKLEVSLSGFQHGAIPHIPIVEIRL
;
A
#
# COMPACT_ATOMS: atom_id res chain seq x y z
N MET A 1 -6.41 -2.30 16.54
CA MET A 1 -7.02 -1.37 15.56
C MET A 1 -8.07 -2.13 14.76
N SER A 2 -9.25 -1.58 14.59
CA SER A 2 -10.31 -2.22 13.81
C SER A 2 -10.09 -1.94 12.32
N PHE A 3 -9.87 -2.99 11.54
CA PHE A 3 -9.64 -2.94 10.10
C PHE A 3 -10.62 -3.86 9.39
N HIS A 4 -11.37 -3.34 8.44
CA HIS A 4 -12.23 -4.12 7.57
C HIS A 4 -11.45 -4.47 6.31
N ASP A 5 -11.20 -5.75 6.08
CA ASP A 5 -10.35 -6.22 4.97
C ASP A 5 -11.10 -6.19 3.63
N ILE A 6 -11.71 -5.05 3.33
CA ILE A 6 -12.43 -4.76 2.10
C ILE A 6 -11.79 -3.59 1.37
N ARG A 7 -11.85 -3.59 0.05
CA ARG A 7 -11.29 -2.54 -0.79
C ARG A 7 -12.32 -1.46 -1.09
N PHE A 8 -11.89 -0.19 -1.03
CA PHE A 8 -12.65 0.94 -1.57
C PHE A 8 -12.92 0.74 -3.07
N PRO A 9 -14.07 1.20 -3.61
CA PRO A 9 -14.42 1.05 -5.02
C PRO A 9 -13.29 1.48 -5.96
N THR A 10 -12.77 0.54 -6.76
CA THR A 10 -11.52 0.74 -7.54
C THR A 10 -11.65 1.75 -8.65
N GLU A 11 -12.83 1.88 -9.26
CA GLU A 11 -13.06 2.85 -10.34
C GLU A 11 -13.04 4.29 -9.80
N ILE A 12 -13.56 4.50 -8.59
CA ILE A 12 -13.49 5.79 -7.89
C ILE A 12 -12.04 6.06 -7.45
N ALA A 13 -11.34 5.06 -6.91
CA ALA A 13 -9.94 5.18 -6.52
C ALA A 13 -9.04 5.57 -7.70
N ARG A 14 -9.35 5.12 -8.93
CA ARG A 14 -8.59 5.45 -10.14
C ARG A 14 -8.60 6.94 -10.48
N GLY A 15 -9.66 7.67 -10.14
CA GLY A 15 -9.78 9.11 -10.37
C GLY A 15 -9.20 9.97 -9.25
N SER A 16 -8.66 9.37 -8.19
CA SER A 16 -8.16 10.10 -7.01
C SER A 16 -6.87 10.88 -7.28
N GLN A 17 -6.63 11.88 -6.44
CA GLN A 17 -5.33 12.55 -6.32
C GLN A 17 -4.68 12.16 -5.00
N GLY A 18 -3.34 12.10 -4.97
CA GLY A 18 -2.60 11.82 -3.74
C GLY A 18 -1.22 11.23 -4.00
N GLY A 19 -0.52 10.91 -2.93
CA GLY A 19 0.82 10.35 -3.02
C GLY A 19 1.53 10.28 -1.67
N PRO A 20 2.84 9.99 -1.70
CA PRO A 20 3.66 9.90 -0.50
C PRO A 20 3.92 11.28 0.11
N GLU A 21 3.75 11.37 1.41
CA GLU A 21 4.10 12.53 2.24
C GLU A 21 5.26 12.17 3.16
N ARG A 22 6.19 13.09 3.33
CA ARG A 22 7.26 13.03 4.34
C ARG A 22 7.25 14.30 5.17
N ARG A 23 7.77 14.22 6.38
CA ARG A 23 7.88 15.38 7.26
C ARG A 23 9.34 15.62 7.59
N THR A 24 9.87 16.75 7.06
CA THR A 24 11.25 17.17 7.26
C THR A 24 11.23 18.57 7.87
N ASP A 25 11.91 18.75 8.98
CA ASP A 25 12.19 20.08 9.52
C ASP A 25 13.44 20.64 8.86
N VAL A 26 13.35 21.86 8.38
CA VAL A 26 14.47 22.59 7.78
C VAL A 26 14.74 23.82 8.64
N VAL A 27 15.97 23.91 9.15
CA VAL A 27 16.44 25.07 9.92
C VAL A 27 17.54 25.76 9.11
N VAL A 28 17.32 27.01 8.76
CA VAL A 28 18.30 27.86 8.08
C VAL A 28 19.15 28.53 9.17
N LEU A 29 20.45 28.30 9.13
CA LEU A 29 21.42 28.92 10.04
C LEU A 29 21.74 30.35 9.61
N GLY A 30 22.18 31.19 10.52
CA GLY A 30 22.60 32.56 10.21
C GLY A 30 23.74 32.68 9.19
N SER A 31 24.45 31.60 8.92
CA SER A 31 25.46 31.47 7.87
C SER A 31 24.89 31.18 6.47
N GLY A 32 23.58 30.97 6.35
CA GLY A 32 22.91 30.58 5.09
C GLY A 32 22.90 29.09 4.81
N PHE A 33 23.54 28.27 5.63
CA PHE A 33 23.47 26.81 5.51
C PHE A 33 22.18 26.25 6.13
N GLU A 34 21.73 25.09 5.63
CA GLU A 34 20.54 24.41 6.14
C GLU A 34 20.90 23.16 6.93
N GLN A 35 20.21 22.97 8.05
CA GLN A 35 20.10 21.67 8.72
C GLN A 35 18.72 21.08 8.42
N ARG A 36 18.71 19.78 8.04
CA ARG A 36 17.49 19.04 7.71
C ARG A 36 17.36 17.84 8.63
N ASN A 37 16.20 17.71 9.26
CA ASN A 37 15.89 16.59 10.13
C ASN A 37 14.57 15.95 9.71
N SER A 38 14.59 14.63 9.42
CA SER A 38 13.38 13.89 9.09
C SER A 38 12.71 13.39 10.36
N ARG A 39 11.50 13.87 10.65
CA ARG A 39 10.70 13.40 11.79
C ARG A 39 10.12 12.00 11.59
N TRP A 40 9.91 11.62 10.35
CA TRP A 40 9.33 10.32 9.99
C TRP A 40 10.38 9.45 9.31
N ALA A 41 10.58 8.25 9.84
CA ALA A 41 11.42 7.24 9.19
C ALA A 41 10.79 6.81 7.85
N ASP A 42 9.47 6.63 7.85
CA ASP A 42 8.71 6.17 6.69
C ASP A 42 7.77 7.25 6.16
N SER A 43 7.58 7.27 4.85
CA SER A 43 6.54 8.08 4.22
C SER A 43 5.15 7.56 4.60
N ARG A 44 4.17 8.44 4.55
CA ARG A 44 2.75 8.16 4.72
C ARG A 44 2.03 8.64 3.47
N ARG A 45 1.06 7.88 2.99
CA ARG A 45 0.28 8.30 1.82
C ARG A 45 -0.99 9.00 2.23
N THR A 46 -1.31 10.04 1.48
CA THR A 46 -2.56 10.79 1.59
C THR A 46 -3.24 10.84 0.24
N TYR A 47 -4.57 10.75 0.21
CA TYR A 47 -5.35 10.76 -1.02
C TYR A 47 -6.60 11.61 -0.86
N ASN A 48 -7.09 12.14 -1.97
CA ASN A 48 -8.43 12.69 -2.10
C ASN A 48 -9.19 11.91 -3.18
N ALA A 49 -10.20 11.16 -2.77
CA ALA A 49 -11.02 10.35 -3.66
C ALA A 49 -12.17 11.12 -4.31
N GLY A 50 -12.43 12.37 -3.92
CA GLY A 50 -13.54 13.17 -4.44
C GLY A 50 -13.53 13.34 -5.95
N TYR A 51 -12.35 13.44 -6.54
CA TYR A 51 -12.18 13.52 -8.00
C TYR A 51 -12.61 12.27 -8.77
N GLY A 52 -12.75 11.15 -8.08
CA GLY A 52 -13.14 9.88 -8.68
C GLY A 52 -14.65 9.67 -8.78
N VAL A 53 -15.45 10.47 -8.06
CA VAL A 53 -16.92 10.40 -8.09
C VAL A 53 -17.44 11.07 -9.36
N LYS A 54 -18.06 10.29 -10.24
CA LYS A 54 -18.51 10.76 -11.57
C LYS A 54 -20.00 10.56 -11.82
N SER A 55 -20.68 9.80 -10.97
CA SER A 55 -22.09 9.46 -11.10
C SER A 55 -22.80 9.51 -9.75
N LEU A 56 -24.15 9.48 -9.77
CA LEU A 56 -24.96 9.32 -8.55
C LEU A 56 -24.73 7.92 -7.92
N ASP A 57 -24.48 6.91 -8.73
CA ASP A 57 -24.17 5.56 -8.22
C ASP A 57 -22.83 5.54 -7.48
N ASP A 58 -21.80 6.21 -8.02
CA ASP A 58 -20.53 6.41 -7.31
C ASP A 58 -20.73 7.15 -5.99
N LEU A 59 -21.56 8.21 -6.01
CA LEU A 59 -21.88 8.98 -4.83
C LEU A 59 -22.55 8.10 -3.76
N CYS A 60 -23.57 7.34 -4.14
CA CYS A 60 -24.26 6.42 -3.24
C CYS A 60 -23.31 5.34 -2.69
N ALA A 61 -22.44 4.79 -3.55
CA ALA A 61 -21.46 3.79 -3.15
C ALA A 61 -20.46 4.35 -2.12
N VAL A 62 -20.00 5.58 -2.30
CA VAL A 62 -19.09 6.26 -1.35
C VAL A 62 -19.80 6.54 -0.03
N ILE A 63 -21.04 7.04 -0.05
CA ILE A 63 -21.81 7.29 1.18
C ILE A 63 -22.01 6.00 1.95
N ALA A 64 -22.47 4.94 1.31
CA ALA A 64 -22.68 3.65 1.93
C ALA A 64 -21.36 3.09 2.52
N PHE A 65 -20.26 3.20 1.77
CA PHE A 65 -18.94 2.77 2.23
C PHE A 65 -18.46 3.58 3.44
N PHE A 66 -18.69 4.89 3.46
CA PHE A 66 -18.31 5.79 4.55
C PHE A 66 -19.09 5.48 5.83
N GLU A 67 -20.41 5.31 5.73
CA GLU A 67 -21.27 4.96 6.87
C GLU A 67 -20.89 3.61 7.46
N GLU A 68 -20.61 2.63 6.62
CA GLU A 68 -20.19 1.30 7.06
C GLU A 68 -18.80 1.32 7.74
N ARG A 69 -17.90 2.25 7.34
CA ARG A 69 -16.58 2.47 7.97
C ARG A 69 -16.66 3.42 9.17
N ARG A 70 -17.82 4.05 9.42
CA ARG A 70 -18.06 5.02 10.51
C ARG A 70 -17.00 6.14 10.51
N GLY A 71 -16.85 6.78 9.38
CA GLY A 71 -15.85 7.84 9.19
C GLY A 71 -14.43 7.34 9.45
N ARG A 72 -13.75 7.95 10.43
CA ARG A 72 -12.35 7.64 10.78
C ARG A 72 -12.14 6.32 11.52
N LEU A 73 -13.21 5.62 11.94
CA LEU A 73 -13.09 4.55 12.93
C LEU A 73 -12.42 3.30 12.37
N TYR A 74 -12.87 2.83 11.19
CA TYR A 74 -12.39 1.58 10.61
C TYR A 74 -11.47 1.82 9.43
N GLY A 75 -10.35 1.08 9.41
CA GLY A 75 -9.46 1.03 8.27
C GLY A 75 -10.02 0.13 7.17
N PHE A 76 -9.52 0.34 5.94
CA PHE A 76 -9.89 -0.44 4.75
C PHE A 76 -8.73 -0.49 3.74
N ARG A 77 -8.86 -1.31 2.69
CA ARG A 77 -7.88 -1.40 1.60
C ARG A 77 -8.10 -0.32 0.56
N TRP A 78 -7.01 0.30 0.14
CA TRP A 78 -6.99 1.29 -0.92
C TRP A 78 -6.08 0.85 -2.06
N ARG A 79 -6.60 0.83 -3.30
CA ARG A 79 -5.78 0.63 -4.48
C ARG A 79 -5.16 1.96 -4.93
N ASP A 80 -3.86 2.11 -4.67
CA ASP A 80 -3.11 3.22 -5.24
C ASP A 80 -2.73 2.88 -6.68
N HIS A 81 -3.46 3.44 -7.66
CA HIS A 81 -3.22 3.13 -9.08
C HIS A 81 -1.86 3.59 -9.60
N ALA A 82 -1.18 4.50 -8.90
CA ALA A 82 0.18 4.92 -9.22
C ALA A 82 1.23 3.95 -8.66
N ASP A 83 0.92 3.24 -7.56
CA ASP A 83 1.90 2.41 -6.85
C ASP A 83 1.25 1.20 -6.15
N TYR A 84 0.86 0.19 -6.92
CA TYR A 84 0.18 -1.03 -6.44
C TYR A 84 0.87 -2.34 -6.86
N LYS A 85 2.05 -2.26 -7.52
CA LYS A 85 2.81 -3.41 -8.01
C LYS A 85 4.20 -3.46 -7.40
N SER A 86 4.78 -4.64 -7.31
CA SER A 86 6.18 -4.86 -6.96
C SER A 86 7.17 -4.31 -8.00
N CYS A 87 6.73 -4.19 -9.24
CA CYS A 87 7.52 -3.74 -10.40
C CYS A 87 7.11 -2.35 -10.90
N GLY A 88 7.69 -1.92 -12.01
CA GLY A 88 7.31 -0.68 -12.71
C GLY A 88 5.89 -0.72 -13.30
N PRO A 89 5.31 0.44 -13.63
CA PRO A 89 3.89 0.54 -14.00
C PRO A 89 3.52 -0.23 -15.26
N GLN A 90 4.44 -0.38 -16.21
CA GLN A 90 4.22 -1.09 -17.47
C GLN A 90 4.57 -2.59 -17.40
N ALA A 91 5.27 -3.01 -16.33
CA ALA A 91 5.68 -4.40 -16.18
C ALA A 91 4.59 -5.25 -15.49
N THR A 92 4.65 -6.55 -15.75
CA THR A 92 3.87 -7.56 -15.01
C THR A 92 4.71 -8.04 -13.82
N PRO A 93 4.12 -8.16 -12.61
CA PRO A 93 4.85 -8.67 -11.45
C PRO A 93 5.47 -10.04 -11.70
N SER A 94 6.71 -10.18 -11.28
CA SER A 94 7.52 -11.40 -11.38
C SER A 94 8.08 -11.77 -10.02
N ALA A 95 8.22 -13.05 -9.75
CA ALA A 95 8.83 -13.57 -8.51
C ALA A 95 10.24 -13.00 -8.22
N LEU A 96 10.87 -12.36 -9.20
CA LEU A 96 12.22 -11.78 -9.10
C LEU A 96 12.24 -10.27 -8.81
N ASP A 97 11.09 -9.60 -8.66
CA ASP A 97 11.01 -8.14 -8.60
C ASP A 97 11.67 -7.52 -7.36
N GLN A 98 11.41 -8.08 -6.18
CA GLN A 98 11.81 -7.47 -4.91
C GLN A 98 12.56 -8.46 -4.04
N LEU A 99 13.75 -8.07 -3.58
CA LEU A 99 14.49 -8.84 -2.58
C LEU A 99 13.79 -8.69 -1.21
N ILE A 100 13.18 -9.77 -0.72
CA ILE A 100 12.48 -9.76 0.58
C ILE A 100 13.33 -10.29 1.72
N GLY A 101 14.38 -11.07 1.43
CA GLY A 101 15.30 -11.58 2.45
C GLY A 101 16.38 -12.49 1.91
N LYS A 102 17.11 -13.08 2.86
CA LYS A 102 18.14 -14.08 2.61
C LYS A 102 17.89 -15.27 3.53
N GLY A 103 17.89 -16.47 2.99
CA GLY A 103 17.77 -17.70 3.75
C GLY A 103 18.98 -17.92 4.66
N ASP A 104 18.76 -18.57 5.79
CA ASP A 104 19.78 -19.01 6.74
C ASP A 104 19.73 -20.54 7.02
N GLY A 105 18.77 -21.22 6.38
CA GLY A 105 18.52 -22.65 6.57
C GLY A 105 17.53 -22.97 7.70
N GLY A 106 17.10 -21.97 8.47
CA GLY A 106 16.12 -22.12 9.56
C GLY A 106 14.97 -21.12 9.51
N LEU A 107 15.21 -19.93 8.90
CA LEU A 107 14.20 -18.88 8.78
C LEU A 107 13.15 -19.24 7.75
N ALA A 108 11.93 -19.46 8.21
CA ALA A 108 10.79 -19.78 7.35
C ALA A 108 9.93 -18.58 6.96
N VAL A 109 10.03 -17.44 7.69
CA VAL A 109 9.11 -16.29 7.56
C VAL A 109 9.83 -15.09 6.98
N PHE A 110 9.26 -14.50 5.91
CA PHE A 110 9.78 -13.33 5.22
C PHE A 110 8.69 -12.28 5.05
N GLN A 111 9.01 -11.01 5.35
CA GLN A 111 8.09 -9.90 5.16
C GLN A 111 8.16 -9.39 3.73
N LEU A 112 7.01 -9.27 3.06
CA LEU A 112 6.92 -8.59 1.77
C LEU A 112 7.30 -7.11 1.94
N LYS A 113 8.17 -6.65 1.05
CA LYS A 113 8.63 -5.25 1.00
C LYS A 113 8.85 -4.80 -0.43
N LYS A 114 8.65 -3.51 -0.66
CA LYS A 114 9.00 -2.87 -1.94
C LYS A 114 10.08 -1.82 -1.69
N THR A 115 11.18 -1.92 -2.43
CA THR A 115 12.32 -1.00 -2.33
C THR A 115 12.25 0.03 -3.46
N TYR A 116 12.41 1.29 -3.10
CA TYR A 116 12.44 2.44 -4.01
C TYR A 116 13.86 2.98 -4.06
N GLY A 117 14.36 3.16 -5.29
CA GLY A 117 15.75 3.58 -5.52
C GLY A 117 16.74 2.44 -5.30
N SER A 118 17.97 2.64 -5.78
CA SER A 118 19.02 1.62 -5.72
C SER A 118 20.41 2.20 -5.43
N THR A 119 20.61 3.52 -5.62
CA THR A 119 21.96 4.09 -5.71
C THR A 119 22.42 4.77 -4.44
N PHE A 120 21.68 5.72 -3.91
CA PHE A 120 22.17 6.55 -2.77
C PHE A 120 21.57 6.12 -1.42
N ALA A 121 20.27 6.23 -1.28
CA ALA A 121 19.55 5.95 -0.05
C ALA A 121 18.25 5.18 -0.38
N PRO A 122 18.33 3.90 -0.76
CA PRO A 122 17.15 3.11 -1.07
C PRO A 122 16.27 3.01 0.17
N TRP A 123 14.97 3.21 -0.03
CA TRP A 123 13.99 3.09 1.04
C TRP A 123 13.08 1.90 0.79
N SER A 124 12.93 1.05 1.80
CA SER A 124 12.10 -0.15 1.73
C SER A 124 10.80 0.04 2.49
N ARG A 125 9.69 -0.10 1.77
CA ARG A 125 8.34 -0.08 2.33
C ARG A 125 7.91 -1.49 2.68
N VAL A 126 7.48 -1.69 3.92
CA VAL A 126 6.82 -2.92 4.36
C VAL A 126 5.42 -3.00 3.72
N ILE A 127 5.11 -4.12 3.08
CA ILE A 127 3.82 -4.36 2.43
C ILE A 127 2.95 -5.22 3.36
N LYS A 128 1.92 -4.60 3.93
CA LYS A 128 1.01 -5.25 4.89
C LYS A 128 -0.24 -5.86 4.25
N LYS A 129 -0.62 -5.37 3.07
CA LYS A 129 -1.87 -5.76 2.40
C LYS A 129 -1.62 -6.23 0.97
N PRO A 130 -0.88 -7.35 0.77
CA PRO A 130 -0.79 -7.94 -0.55
C PRO A 130 -2.18 -8.38 -1.03
N VAL A 131 -2.36 -8.46 -2.34
CA VAL A 131 -3.58 -9.00 -2.95
C VAL A 131 -3.47 -10.51 -2.97
N ALA A 132 -4.43 -11.18 -2.39
CA ALA A 132 -4.47 -12.63 -2.34
C ALA A 132 -4.35 -13.27 -3.74
N GLY A 133 -3.58 -14.33 -3.84
CA GLY A 133 -3.36 -15.06 -5.10
C GLY A 133 -2.43 -14.37 -6.11
N THR A 134 -1.83 -13.21 -5.78
CA THR A 134 -0.94 -12.49 -6.70
C THR A 134 0.53 -12.56 -6.31
N VAL A 135 0.85 -13.16 -5.17
CA VAL A 135 2.22 -13.26 -4.68
C VAL A 135 2.91 -14.46 -5.31
N ALA A 136 4.00 -14.19 -6.01
CA ALA A 136 4.91 -15.20 -6.54
C ALA A 136 6.27 -15.05 -5.86
N VAL A 137 6.87 -16.15 -5.44
CA VAL A 137 8.14 -16.15 -4.69
C VAL A 137 9.20 -16.96 -5.45
N ALA A 138 10.46 -16.50 -5.40
CA ALA A 138 11.59 -17.27 -5.89
C ALA A 138 12.69 -17.38 -4.83
N VAL A 139 13.37 -18.50 -4.81
CA VAL A 139 14.55 -18.80 -3.97
C VAL A 139 15.73 -19.08 -4.89
N ALA A 140 16.83 -18.37 -4.71
CA ALA A 140 18.01 -18.45 -5.57
C ALA A 140 17.68 -18.30 -7.07
N GLY A 141 16.68 -17.47 -7.41
CA GLY A 141 16.22 -17.25 -8.79
C GLY A 141 15.24 -18.30 -9.32
N VAL A 142 14.93 -19.35 -8.57
CA VAL A 142 14.00 -20.41 -8.97
C VAL A 142 12.62 -20.13 -8.36
N VAL A 143 11.61 -20.01 -9.23
CA VAL A 143 10.22 -19.77 -8.82
C VAL A 143 9.71 -20.97 -8.02
N GLN A 144 9.13 -20.72 -6.88
CA GLN A 144 8.58 -21.72 -5.98
C GLN A 144 7.13 -22.05 -6.33
N ALA A 145 6.76 -23.32 -6.15
CA ALA A 145 5.37 -23.72 -6.28
C ALA A 145 4.51 -23.08 -5.17
N ALA A 146 3.24 -22.78 -5.47
CA ALA A 146 2.32 -22.22 -4.47
C ALA A 146 2.12 -23.13 -3.24
N SER A 147 2.40 -24.43 -3.36
CA SER A 147 2.36 -25.38 -2.25
C SER A 147 3.61 -25.36 -1.36
N ALA A 148 4.62 -24.54 -1.66
CA ALA A 148 5.85 -24.44 -0.87
C ALA A 148 5.77 -23.40 0.25
N PHE A 149 4.79 -22.51 0.21
CA PHE A 149 4.65 -21.40 1.17
C PHE A 149 3.21 -20.92 1.29
N ASP A 150 2.91 -20.30 2.41
CA ASP A 150 1.67 -19.55 2.65
C ASP A 150 1.93 -18.06 2.66
N VAL A 151 0.90 -17.27 2.31
CA VAL A 151 0.93 -15.81 2.35
C VAL A 151 -0.22 -15.30 3.21
N ASP A 152 0.13 -14.62 4.29
CA ASP A 152 -0.87 -13.88 5.07
C ASP A 152 -1.18 -12.52 4.41
N ALA A 153 -2.34 -12.43 3.79
CA ALA A 153 -2.81 -11.22 3.14
C ALA A 153 -3.13 -10.06 4.12
N ALA A 154 -3.18 -10.32 5.42
CA ALA A 154 -3.41 -9.30 6.44
C ALA A 154 -2.12 -8.63 6.92
N SER A 155 -1.03 -9.37 7.00
CA SER A 155 0.28 -8.89 7.49
C SER A 155 1.34 -8.76 6.38
N GLY A 156 1.17 -9.45 5.25
CA GLY A 156 2.16 -9.53 4.18
C GLY A 156 3.34 -10.44 4.51
N LEU A 157 3.16 -11.38 5.42
CA LEU A 157 4.15 -12.39 5.72
C LEU A 157 4.04 -13.55 4.72
N VAL A 158 5.19 -14.00 4.25
CA VAL A 158 5.38 -15.24 3.48
C VAL A 158 6.00 -16.25 4.40
N THR A 159 5.35 -17.39 4.61
CA THR A 159 5.82 -18.47 5.49
C THR A 159 6.07 -19.73 4.67
N PHE A 160 7.33 -20.15 4.56
CA PHE A 160 7.69 -21.39 3.89
C PHE A 160 7.34 -22.62 4.74
N HIS A 161 6.88 -23.68 4.10
CA HIS A 161 6.69 -24.98 4.75
C HIS A 161 8.02 -25.61 5.10
N ALA A 162 8.05 -26.52 6.06
CA ALA A 162 9.26 -27.11 6.63
C ALA A 162 10.23 -27.67 5.58
N ASP A 163 9.69 -28.33 4.55
CA ASP A 163 10.48 -28.97 3.48
C ASP A 163 10.95 -27.97 2.40
N SER A 164 10.56 -26.71 2.51
CA SER A 164 10.82 -25.65 1.52
C SER A 164 11.57 -24.47 2.10
N ILE A 165 12.08 -24.56 3.33
CA ILE A 165 12.82 -23.47 3.99
C ILE A 165 14.05 -23.11 3.15
N PRO A 166 14.24 -21.81 2.81
CA PRO A 166 15.36 -21.36 2.00
C PRO A 166 16.71 -21.66 2.64
N ALA A 167 17.60 -22.35 1.90
CA ALA A 167 18.94 -22.71 2.36
C ALA A 167 19.78 -21.48 2.71
N ALA A 168 20.76 -21.66 3.59
CA ALA A 168 21.66 -20.60 4.02
C ALA A 168 22.36 -19.94 2.83
N GLY A 169 22.35 -18.62 2.80
CA GLY A 169 22.97 -17.80 1.75
C GLY A 169 22.10 -17.54 0.53
N THR A 170 20.97 -18.23 0.34
CA THR A 170 20.08 -18.03 -0.83
C THR A 170 19.28 -16.75 -0.72
N LEU A 171 19.14 -16.05 -1.84
CA LEU A 171 18.28 -14.86 -1.92
C LEU A 171 16.82 -15.27 -2.10
N VAL A 172 15.94 -14.63 -1.33
CA VAL A 172 14.49 -14.79 -1.45
C VAL A 172 13.91 -13.52 -2.05
N THR A 173 13.23 -13.68 -3.19
CA THR A 173 12.61 -12.58 -3.92
C THR A 173 11.13 -12.83 -4.09
N ALA A 174 10.35 -11.76 -4.29
CA ALA A 174 8.92 -11.87 -4.53
C ALA A 174 8.39 -10.79 -5.47
N GLY A 175 7.34 -11.15 -6.23
CA GLY A 175 6.51 -10.24 -6.99
C GLY A 175 5.07 -10.31 -6.53
N PHE A 176 4.37 -9.17 -6.53
CA PHE A 176 3.03 -9.08 -5.96
C PHE A 176 2.29 -7.82 -6.41
N LEU A 177 0.96 -7.88 -6.28
CA LEU A 177 0.10 -6.70 -6.20
C LEU A 177 -0.20 -6.40 -4.73
N PHE A 178 -0.41 -5.13 -4.41
CA PHE A 178 -0.74 -4.74 -3.04
C PHE A 178 -1.71 -3.56 -2.97
N ASP A 179 -2.37 -3.45 -1.83
CA ASP A 179 -3.20 -2.32 -1.46
C ASP A 179 -2.55 -1.58 -0.28
N VAL A 180 -2.88 -0.31 -0.13
CA VAL A 180 -2.48 0.52 1.00
C VAL A 180 -3.52 0.38 2.10
N PRO A 181 -3.14 0.07 3.35
CA PRO A 181 -4.08 0.15 4.46
C PRO A 181 -4.35 1.62 4.80
N VAL A 182 -5.62 2.01 4.73
CA VAL A 182 -6.03 3.40 4.91
C VAL A 182 -7.25 3.51 5.82
N ARG A 183 -7.58 4.73 6.21
CA ARG A 183 -8.88 5.14 6.77
C ARG A 183 -9.31 6.45 6.12
N PHE A 184 -10.58 6.81 6.27
CA PHE A 184 -10.99 8.19 6.03
C PHE A 184 -10.29 9.12 7.02
N ASP A 185 -10.01 10.36 6.58
CA ASP A 185 -9.44 11.39 7.46
C ASP A 185 -10.46 12.48 7.81
N THR A 186 -11.72 12.14 7.71
CA THR A 186 -12.85 12.98 8.10
C THR A 186 -13.96 12.13 8.72
N ASP A 187 -14.73 12.73 9.62
CA ASP A 187 -15.98 12.17 10.15
C ASP A 187 -17.21 12.82 9.50
N LYS A 188 -17.00 13.68 8.49
CA LYS A 188 -18.07 14.33 7.74
C LYS A 188 -17.79 14.25 6.24
N LEU A 189 -18.76 13.74 5.48
CA LEU A 189 -18.80 13.88 4.02
C LEU A 189 -19.65 15.11 3.64
N GLU A 190 -19.07 16.02 2.88
CA GLU A 190 -19.81 17.16 2.33
C GLU A 190 -20.29 16.82 0.92
N VAL A 191 -21.58 16.55 0.80
CA VAL A 191 -22.23 16.19 -0.47
C VAL A 191 -22.84 17.44 -1.06
N SER A 192 -22.50 17.76 -2.33
CA SER A 192 -23.14 18.81 -3.10
C SER A 192 -23.97 18.19 -4.21
N LEU A 193 -25.26 18.46 -4.21
CA LEU A 193 -26.20 18.08 -5.29
C LEU A 193 -26.45 19.32 -6.13
N SER A 194 -25.57 19.61 -7.07
CA SER A 194 -25.71 20.71 -8.01
C SER A 194 -26.29 20.19 -9.34
N GLY A 195 -27.61 20.21 -9.49
CA GLY A 195 -28.33 19.81 -10.70
C GLY A 195 -28.91 18.40 -10.65
N PHE A 196 -29.77 18.08 -11.60
CA PHE A 196 -30.70 16.94 -11.59
C PHE A 196 -30.04 15.57 -11.77
N GLN A 197 -28.76 15.50 -12.16
CA GLN A 197 -28.06 14.24 -12.43
C GLN A 197 -26.57 14.23 -12.02
N HIS A 198 -26.08 15.27 -11.34
CA HIS A 198 -24.69 15.37 -10.97
C HIS A 198 -24.56 15.67 -9.49
N GLY A 199 -24.17 14.65 -8.72
CA GLY A 199 -23.70 14.81 -7.35
C GLY A 199 -22.18 14.84 -7.33
N ALA A 200 -21.61 15.64 -6.44
CA ALA A 200 -20.17 15.69 -6.23
C ALA A 200 -19.85 15.64 -4.73
N ILE A 201 -18.80 14.95 -4.39
CA ILE A 201 -18.12 15.09 -3.09
C ILE A 201 -16.75 15.68 -3.40
N PRO A 202 -16.56 17.00 -3.25
CA PRO A 202 -15.34 17.67 -3.69
C PRO A 202 -14.10 17.23 -2.91
N HIS A 203 -14.30 16.72 -1.69
CA HIS A 203 -13.20 16.35 -0.80
C HIS A 203 -13.52 15.10 0.01
N ILE A 204 -12.82 14.00 -0.31
CA ILE A 204 -12.87 12.72 0.43
C ILE A 204 -11.44 12.41 0.86
N PRO A 205 -10.99 12.95 2.01
CA PRO A 205 -9.62 12.74 2.47
C PRO A 205 -9.47 11.33 3.00
N ILE A 206 -8.43 10.67 2.53
CA ILE A 206 -8.04 9.32 2.91
C ILE A 206 -6.57 9.34 3.29
N VAL A 207 -6.22 8.65 4.37
CA VAL A 207 -4.85 8.62 4.89
C VAL A 207 -4.42 7.21 5.21
N GLU A 208 -3.16 6.91 4.88
CA GLU A 208 -2.52 5.63 5.20
C GLU A 208 -2.43 5.45 6.72
N ILE A 209 -2.73 4.24 7.19
CA ILE A 209 -2.55 3.84 8.58
C ILE A 209 -1.44 2.79 8.71
N ARG A 210 -0.78 2.78 9.85
CA ARG A 210 0.18 1.73 10.21
C ARG A 210 -0.52 0.64 11.00
N LEU A 211 -0.37 -0.60 10.53
CA LEU A 211 -0.94 -1.81 11.14
C LEU A 211 0.13 -2.58 11.91
#